data_d8d300b4d5484f5190909925f0a98748
#
_entry.id   d8d300b4d5484f5190909925f0a98748
#
_cell.length_a   1.000
_cell.length_b   1.000
_cell.length_c   1.000
_cell.angle_alpha   90.00
_cell.angle_beta   90.00
_cell.angle_gamma   90.00
#
_symmetry.space_group_name_H-M   'P 1'
#
loop_
_entity.id
_entity.type
_entity.pdbx_description
1 polymer ?
#
loop_
_entity_poly.entity_id
_entity_poly.type
_entity_poly.pdbx_seq_one_letter_code
_entity_poly.pdbx_strand_id
1 'polypeptide(L)'
;MKNRKETSTERNNRTAMIAHFSDVTVMSVFWILQALSKVQPWAFVLIALLLGYAPVIAEYYFFQKTHETKAIKHLCAIGFAVYYTFTLFTATNHQVLLFVLPMLLIISVYGDARYCIMINTGTVLETILLVIIGNTTGRYGYENMYTGIIQIIVMLIIAIDSYYTSRTLNRNMQSRLQRANESREESE
;
A
#
# COMPACT_ATOMS: atom_id res chain seq x y z
N MET A 1 14.84 -33.42 5.65
CA MET A 1 14.39 -32.03 5.95
C MET A 1 12.91 -32.07 6.26
N LYS A 2 12.49 -31.79 7.51
CA LYS A 2 11.06 -31.74 7.88
C LYS A 2 10.42 -30.56 7.13
N ASN A 3 9.44 -30.80 6.26
CA ASN A 3 8.64 -29.77 5.61
C ASN A 3 7.93 -28.96 6.70
N ARG A 4 8.55 -27.85 7.13
CA ARG A 4 7.90 -26.88 8.02
C ARG A 4 6.72 -26.28 7.24
N LYS A 5 5.49 -26.46 7.71
CA LYS A 5 4.33 -25.77 7.12
C LYS A 5 4.49 -24.27 7.35
N GLU A 6 4.43 -23.50 6.25
CA GLU A 6 4.43 -22.03 6.28
C GLU A 6 3.23 -21.54 7.11
N THR A 7 3.45 -20.63 8.03
CA THR A 7 2.38 -20.03 8.83
C THR A 7 1.60 -18.98 8.01
N SER A 8 0.39 -18.66 8.45
CA SER A 8 -0.42 -17.62 7.83
C SER A 8 0.29 -16.25 7.83
N THR A 9 0.98 -15.92 8.94
CA THR A 9 1.73 -14.66 9.08
C THR A 9 2.91 -14.62 8.13
N GLU A 10 3.69 -15.69 8.03
CA GLU A 10 4.83 -15.81 7.12
C GLU A 10 4.38 -15.61 5.66
N ARG A 11 3.30 -16.27 5.26
CA ARG A 11 2.72 -16.13 3.91
C ARG A 11 2.25 -14.71 3.63
N ASN A 12 1.54 -14.07 4.57
CA ASN A 12 1.07 -12.70 4.41
C ASN A 12 2.24 -11.73 4.29
N ASN A 13 3.27 -11.88 5.13
CA ASN A 13 4.48 -11.07 5.06
C ASN A 13 5.17 -11.22 3.71
N ARG A 14 5.36 -12.45 3.23
CA ARG A 14 5.97 -12.72 1.93
C ARG A 14 5.18 -12.10 0.78
N THR A 15 3.85 -12.23 0.80
CA THR A 15 2.97 -11.64 -0.21
C THR A 15 3.08 -10.12 -0.21
N ALA A 16 3.03 -9.50 0.97
CA ALA A 16 3.14 -8.05 1.10
C ALA A 16 4.49 -7.51 0.61
N MET A 17 5.59 -8.17 0.96
CA MET A 17 6.94 -7.80 0.49
C MET A 17 7.08 -7.88 -1.03
N ILE A 18 6.60 -8.97 -1.65
CA ILE A 18 6.66 -9.13 -3.12
C ILE A 18 5.84 -8.03 -3.79
N ALA A 19 4.66 -7.75 -3.28
CA ALA A 19 3.78 -6.75 -3.84
C ALA A 19 4.35 -5.33 -3.64
N HIS A 20 4.86 -5.01 -2.43
CA HIS A 20 5.52 -3.72 -2.18
C HIS A 20 6.73 -3.50 -3.10
N PHE A 21 7.59 -4.52 -3.25
CA PHE A 21 8.71 -4.46 -4.20
C PHE A 21 8.23 -4.20 -5.64
N SER A 22 7.14 -4.87 -6.07
CA SER A 22 6.58 -4.68 -7.41
C SER A 22 6.04 -3.26 -7.60
N ASP A 23 5.29 -2.74 -6.62
CA ASP A 23 4.74 -1.38 -6.65
C ASP A 23 5.84 -0.32 -6.70
N VAL A 24 6.85 -0.46 -5.84
CA VAL A 24 8.02 0.43 -5.84
C VAL A 24 8.75 0.38 -7.18
N THR A 25 8.89 -0.80 -7.78
CA THR A 25 9.57 -0.96 -9.07
C THR A 25 8.78 -0.25 -10.20
N VAL A 26 7.48 -0.44 -10.26
CA VAL A 26 6.62 0.21 -11.26
C VAL A 26 6.65 1.74 -11.09
N MET A 27 6.53 2.24 -9.86
CA MET A 27 6.63 3.66 -9.57
C MET A 27 8.02 4.23 -9.89
N SER A 28 9.07 3.44 -9.71
CA SER A 28 10.45 3.83 -10.09
C SER A 28 10.60 4.00 -11.59
N VAL A 29 9.97 3.13 -12.39
CA VAL A 29 9.92 3.30 -13.86
C VAL A 29 9.22 4.60 -14.23
N PHE A 30 8.10 4.93 -13.58
CA PHE A 30 7.42 6.22 -13.78
C PHE A 30 8.39 7.40 -13.54
N TRP A 31 9.14 7.41 -12.43
CA TRP A 31 10.11 8.47 -12.12
C TRP A 31 11.23 8.58 -13.16
N ILE A 32 11.77 7.44 -13.60
CA ILE A 32 12.81 7.42 -14.66
C ILE A 32 12.26 8.01 -15.96
N LEU A 33 11.04 7.64 -16.35
CA LEU A 33 10.40 8.18 -17.54
C LEU A 33 10.17 9.69 -17.45
N GLN A 34 9.79 10.22 -16.28
CA GLN A 34 9.64 11.65 -16.04
C GLN A 34 10.98 12.41 -16.22
N ALA A 35 12.09 11.83 -15.75
CA ALA A 35 13.41 12.43 -15.91
C ALA A 35 13.91 12.38 -17.37
N LEU A 36 13.72 11.23 -18.04
CA LEU A 36 14.06 11.08 -19.46
C LEU A 36 13.30 12.05 -20.35
N SER A 37 12.03 12.30 -20.02
CA SER A 37 11.17 13.28 -20.70
C SER A 37 11.46 14.73 -20.27
N LYS A 38 12.47 14.97 -19.42
CA LYS A 38 12.83 16.30 -18.88
C LYS A 38 11.71 17.01 -18.12
N VAL A 39 10.70 16.27 -17.66
CA VAL A 39 9.59 16.79 -16.85
C VAL A 39 10.05 17.01 -15.40
N GLN A 40 10.91 16.11 -14.90
CA GLN A 40 11.46 16.17 -13.56
C GLN A 40 13.00 16.06 -13.55
N PRO A 41 13.70 16.76 -12.64
CA PRO A 41 15.15 16.63 -12.50
C PRO A 41 15.54 15.28 -11.89
N TRP A 42 16.71 14.74 -12.27
CA TRP A 42 17.25 13.48 -11.76
C TRP A 42 17.38 13.41 -10.24
N ALA A 43 17.51 14.55 -9.57
CA ALA A 43 17.54 14.60 -8.10
C ALA A 43 16.25 14.02 -7.48
N PHE A 44 15.08 14.29 -8.07
CA PHE A 44 13.81 13.72 -7.62
C PHE A 44 13.76 12.20 -7.83
N VAL A 45 14.32 11.70 -8.93
CA VAL A 45 14.43 10.25 -9.18
C VAL A 45 15.28 9.58 -8.09
N LEU A 46 16.43 10.14 -7.75
CA LEU A 46 17.29 9.59 -6.71
C LEU A 46 16.60 9.55 -5.34
N ILE A 47 15.90 10.64 -4.98
CA ILE A 47 15.13 10.69 -3.73
C ILE A 47 14.01 9.64 -3.76
N ALA A 48 13.27 9.54 -4.86
CA ALA A 48 12.19 8.58 -5.02
C ALA A 48 12.70 7.13 -4.88
N LEU A 49 13.81 6.79 -5.55
CA LEU A 49 14.44 5.47 -5.44
C LEU A 49 14.87 5.18 -3.99
N LEU A 50 15.46 6.15 -3.31
CA LEU A 50 15.84 5.98 -1.91
C LEU A 50 14.62 5.74 -1.01
N LEU A 51 13.59 6.57 -1.13
CA LEU A 51 12.36 6.45 -0.34
C LEU A 51 11.61 5.14 -0.61
N GLY A 52 11.61 4.66 -1.85
CA GLY A 52 10.95 3.41 -2.23
C GLY A 52 11.73 2.17 -1.80
N TYR A 53 13.01 2.08 -2.14
CA TYR A 53 13.76 0.85 -1.92
C TYR A 53 14.32 0.69 -0.50
N ALA A 54 14.52 1.76 0.26
CA ALA A 54 15.03 1.63 1.64
C ALA A 54 14.07 0.82 2.54
N PRO A 55 12.74 1.05 2.55
CA PRO A 55 11.80 0.19 3.28
C PRO A 55 11.82 -1.27 2.79
N VAL A 56 11.87 -1.50 1.48
CA VAL A 56 11.91 -2.85 0.88
C VAL A 56 13.15 -3.63 1.32
N ILE A 57 14.30 -2.97 1.37
CA ILE A 57 15.56 -3.57 1.86
C ILE A 57 15.43 -3.90 3.36
N ALA A 58 14.83 -3.00 4.15
CA ALA A 58 14.58 -3.22 5.57
C ALA A 58 13.62 -4.40 5.79
N GLU A 59 12.55 -4.52 5.01
CA GLU A 59 11.61 -5.65 5.04
C GLU A 59 12.34 -6.97 4.80
N TYR A 60 13.15 -7.04 3.76
CA TYR A 60 13.93 -8.22 3.44
C TYR A 60 14.85 -8.61 4.61
N TYR A 61 15.54 -7.64 5.20
CA TYR A 61 16.41 -7.87 6.34
C TYR A 61 15.67 -8.42 7.56
N PHE A 62 14.52 -7.85 7.90
CA PHE A 62 13.70 -8.32 9.03
C PHE A 62 13.08 -9.69 8.74
N PHE A 63 12.65 -9.96 7.51
CA PHE A 63 12.13 -11.26 7.10
C PHE A 63 13.16 -12.38 7.23
N GLN A 64 14.41 -12.12 6.86
CA GLN A 64 15.50 -13.09 7.01
C GLN A 64 15.77 -13.44 8.49
N LYS A 65 15.56 -12.50 9.40
CA LYS A 65 15.72 -12.76 10.84
C LYS A 65 14.54 -13.53 11.43
N THR A 66 13.33 -13.16 11.08
CA THR A 66 12.10 -13.73 11.65
C THR A 66 10.97 -13.61 10.64
N HIS A 67 10.58 -14.72 10.02
CA HIS A 67 9.55 -14.76 8.98
C HIS A 67 8.15 -14.28 9.47
N GLU A 68 7.89 -14.39 10.77
CA GLU A 68 6.60 -14.05 11.42
C GLU A 68 6.59 -12.67 12.07
N THR A 69 7.58 -11.81 11.81
CA THR A 69 7.65 -10.49 12.43
C THR A 69 6.48 -9.58 12.01
N LYS A 70 5.94 -8.85 12.99
CA LYS A 70 4.91 -7.82 12.72
C LYS A 70 5.50 -6.55 12.08
N ALA A 71 6.83 -6.39 12.13
CA ALA A 71 7.50 -5.21 11.59
C ALA A 71 7.28 -5.04 10.08
N ILE A 72 7.17 -6.15 9.32
CA ILE A 72 6.97 -6.11 7.86
C ILE A 72 5.68 -5.38 7.50
N LYS A 73 4.55 -5.67 8.17
CA LYS A 73 3.29 -4.97 7.94
C LYS A 73 3.45 -3.45 8.07
N HIS A 74 4.18 -2.99 9.09
CA HIS A 74 4.39 -1.56 9.31
C HIS A 74 5.38 -0.96 8.33
N LEU A 75 6.44 -1.67 7.98
CA LEU A 75 7.42 -1.22 6.99
C LEU A 75 6.78 -1.08 5.61
N CYS A 76 6.00 -2.08 5.16
CA CYS A 76 5.26 -2.00 3.91
C CYS A 76 4.32 -0.77 3.91
N ALA A 77 3.48 -0.62 4.93
CA ALA A 77 2.49 0.44 4.95
C ALA A 77 3.10 1.83 5.10
N ILE A 78 4.01 2.03 6.06
CA ILE A 78 4.63 3.34 6.32
C ILE A 78 5.64 3.68 5.23
N GLY A 79 6.45 2.70 4.81
CA GLY A 79 7.44 2.89 3.74
C GLY A 79 6.77 3.29 2.44
N PHE A 80 5.71 2.57 2.05
CA PHE A 80 4.94 2.94 0.87
C PHE A 80 4.24 4.29 1.05
N ALA A 81 3.63 4.58 2.21
CA ALA A 81 2.97 5.85 2.45
C ALA A 81 3.93 7.04 2.24
N VAL A 82 5.15 6.98 2.80
CA VAL A 82 6.16 8.04 2.62
C VAL A 82 6.55 8.19 1.14
N TYR A 83 6.78 7.06 0.44
CA TYR A 83 7.13 7.09 -0.97
C TYR A 83 5.97 7.62 -1.83
N TYR A 84 4.75 7.18 -1.55
CA TYR A 84 3.54 7.62 -2.24
C TYR A 84 3.28 9.11 -2.00
N THR A 85 3.34 9.59 -0.76
CA THR A 85 3.18 11.01 -0.41
C THR A 85 4.19 11.87 -1.16
N PHE A 86 5.47 11.47 -1.18
CA PHE A 86 6.49 12.16 -1.97
C PHE A 86 6.10 12.20 -3.46
N THR A 87 5.70 11.07 -4.03
CA THR A 87 5.30 10.99 -5.44
C THR A 87 4.06 11.84 -5.71
N LEU A 88 3.05 11.77 -4.84
CA LEU A 88 1.79 12.48 -4.99
C LEU A 88 1.99 14.00 -5.06
N PHE A 89 2.81 14.56 -4.16
CA PHE A 89 3.00 16.02 -4.07
C PHE A 89 4.11 16.58 -4.96
N THR A 90 4.96 15.74 -5.54
CA THR A 90 6.01 16.18 -6.47
C THR A 90 5.70 15.92 -7.93
N ALA A 91 4.79 15.02 -8.25
CA ALA A 91 4.35 14.76 -9.62
C ALA A 91 3.64 15.97 -10.24
N THR A 92 3.57 15.97 -11.57
CA THR A 92 2.94 17.03 -12.36
C THR A 92 1.51 16.70 -12.79
N ASN A 93 1.06 15.47 -12.54
CA ASN A 93 -0.24 14.96 -12.97
C ASN A 93 -0.98 14.29 -11.79
N HIS A 94 -2.27 14.57 -11.66
CA HIS A 94 -3.15 14.01 -10.64
C HIS A 94 -3.38 12.49 -10.77
N GLN A 95 -3.10 11.88 -11.92
CA GLN A 95 -3.28 10.43 -12.14
C GLN A 95 -2.36 9.58 -11.26
N VAL A 96 -1.29 10.13 -10.70
CA VAL A 96 -0.41 9.44 -9.74
C VAL A 96 -1.15 8.96 -8.50
N LEU A 97 -2.32 9.52 -8.21
CA LEU A 97 -3.22 9.06 -7.16
C LEU A 97 -3.57 7.57 -7.31
N LEU A 98 -3.60 7.04 -8.53
CA LEU A 98 -3.93 5.64 -8.78
C LEU A 98 -2.87 4.66 -8.25
N PHE A 99 -1.63 5.09 -8.02
CA PHE A 99 -0.57 4.24 -7.50
C PHE A 99 -0.81 3.72 -6.08
N VAL A 100 -1.74 4.32 -5.33
CA VAL A 100 -2.09 3.83 -3.99
C VAL A 100 -2.96 2.57 -4.02
N LEU A 101 -3.68 2.31 -5.11
CA LEU A 101 -4.69 1.25 -5.17
C LEU A 101 -4.13 -0.15 -4.88
N PRO A 102 -3.01 -0.58 -5.50
CA PRO A 102 -2.41 -1.87 -5.22
C PRO A 102 -2.06 -2.02 -3.73
N MET A 103 -1.51 -0.97 -3.12
CA MET A 103 -1.11 -1.01 -1.71
C MET A 103 -2.29 -1.15 -0.75
N LEU A 104 -3.41 -0.48 -1.02
CA LEU A 104 -4.62 -0.64 -0.21
C LEU A 104 -5.15 -2.08 -0.24
N LEU A 105 -5.05 -2.75 -1.40
CA LEU A 105 -5.39 -4.17 -1.53
C LEU A 105 -4.44 -5.06 -0.73
N ILE A 106 -3.13 -4.80 -0.77
CA ILE A 106 -2.12 -5.58 -0.04
C ILE A 106 -2.32 -5.47 1.46
N ILE A 107 -2.57 -4.27 1.98
CA ILE A 107 -2.79 -4.05 3.41
C ILE A 107 -4.04 -4.80 3.89
N SER A 108 -5.06 -4.94 3.05
CA SER A 108 -6.28 -5.68 3.38
C SER A 108 -6.03 -7.18 3.63
N VAL A 109 -4.99 -7.77 3.02
CA VAL A 109 -4.61 -9.19 3.19
C VAL A 109 -4.28 -9.55 4.64
N TYR A 110 -3.79 -8.59 5.43
CA TYR A 110 -3.52 -8.83 6.86
C TYR A 110 -4.79 -8.99 7.70
N GLY A 111 -5.97 -8.68 7.18
CA GLY A 111 -7.24 -8.80 7.89
C GLY A 111 -7.37 -7.90 9.12
N ASP A 112 -6.54 -6.86 9.23
CA ASP A 112 -6.56 -5.90 10.34
C ASP A 112 -7.40 -4.68 9.97
N ALA A 113 -8.70 -4.75 10.26
CA ALA A 113 -9.66 -3.71 9.87
C ALA A 113 -9.33 -2.33 10.49
N ARG A 114 -8.77 -2.29 11.71
CA ARG A 114 -8.39 -1.00 12.37
C ARG A 114 -7.21 -0.36 11.65
N TYR A 115 -6.24 -1.18 11.29
CA TYR A 115 -5.07 -0.72 10.56
C TYR A 115 -5.44 -0.24 9.15
N CYS A 116 -6.35 -0.96 8.51
CA CYS A 116 -6.89 -0.60 7.20
C CYS A 116 -7.63 0.76 7.24
N ILE A 117 -8.45 1.03 8.27
CA ILE A 117 -9.09 2.34 8.46
C ILE A 117 -8.05 3.46 8.57
N MET A 118 -7.01 3.26 9.37
CA MET A 118 -5.98 4.28 9.59
C MET A 118 -5.28 4.66 8.28
N ILE A 119 -4.87 3.67 7.49
CA ILE A 119 -4.21 3.90 6.21
C ILE A 119 -5.17 4.55 5.22
N ASN A 120 -6.39 4.03 5.08
CA ASN A 120 -7.40 4.59 4.17
C ASN A 120 -7.76 6.03 4.52
N THR A 121 -7.86 6.36 5.81
CA THR A 121 -8.11 7.74 6.25
C THR A 121 -6.98 8.67 5.82
N GLY A 122 -5.72 8.26 5.99
CA GLY A 122 -4.56 9.01 5.50
C GLY A 122 -4.64 9.26 4.00
N THR A 123 -4.90 8.23 3.22
CA THR A 123 -5.00 8.31 1.75
C THR A 123 -6.14 9.22 1.29
N VAL A 124 -7.32 9.16 1.93
CA VAL A 124 -8.44 10.06 1.62
C VAL A 124 -8.08 11.51 1.93
N LEU A 125 -7.43 11.78 3.07
CA LEU A 125 -6.97 13.13 3.42
C LEU A 125 -5.94 13.65 2.43
N GLU A 126 -4.97 12.84 2.01
CA GLU A 126 -3.99 13.22 0.98
C GLU A 126 -4.69 13.52 -0.37
N THR A 127 -5.70 12.73 -0.74
CA THR A 127 -6.50 12.99 -1.95
C THR A 127 -7.22 14.33 -1.87
N ILE A 128 -7.86 14.63 -0.74
CA ILE A 128 -8.54 15.90 -0.54
C ILE A 128 -7.54 17.07 -0.63
N LEU A 129 -6.39 16.95 0.02
CA LEU A 129 -5.33 17.96 -0.04
C LEU A 129 -4.82 18.16 -1.46
N LEU A 130 -4.58 17.07 -2.21
CA LEU A 130 -4.15 17.16 -3.61
C LEU A 130 -5.17 17.90 -4.47
N VAL A 131 -6.46 17.60 -4.31
CA VAL A 131 -7.55 18.25 -5.06
C VAL A 131 -7.62 19.74 -4.71
N ILE A 132 -7.53 20.10 -3.43
CA ILE A 132 -7.52 21.51 -3.00
C ILE A 132 -6.33 22.26 -3.60
N ILE A 133 -5.12 21.72 -3.43
CA ILE A 133 -3.90 22.34 -3.96
C ILE A 133 -3.97 22.43 -5.48
N GLY A 134 -4.39 21.39 -6.17
CA GLY A 134 -4.48 21.36 -7.62
C GLY A 134 -5.43 22.42 -8.17
N ASN A 135 -6.62 22.53 -7.60
CA ASN A 135 -7.61 23.53 -8.04
C ASN A 135 -7.24 24.97 -7.67
N THR A 136 -6.56 25.19 -6.53
CA THR A 136 -6.17 26.54 -6.11
C THR A 136 -4.91 27.06 -6.80
N THR A 137 -3.98 26.17 -7.15
CA THR A 137 -2.68 26.55 -7.72
C THR A 137 -2.57 26.31 -9.23
N GLY A 138 -3.56 25.62 -9.85
CA GLY A 138 -3.48 25.17 -11.22
C GLY A 138 -2.48 24.03 -11.46
N ARG A 139 -1.95 23.44 -10.39
CA ARG A 139 -1.03 22.27 -10.49
C ARG A 139 -1.79 20.98 -10.80
N TYR A 140 -1.04 19.95 -11.16
CA TYR A 140 -1.52 18.57 -11.37
C TYR A 140 -2.45 18.37 -12.57
N GLY A 141 -2.68 19.39 -13.42
CA GLY A 141 -3.46 19.27 -14.64
C GLY A 141 -4.96 19.02 -14.41
N TYR A 142 -5.52 19.57 -13.31
CA TYR A 142 -6.97 19.57 -13.13
C TYR A 142 -7.62 20.54 -14.12
N GLU A 143 -8.43 20.02 -15.03
CA GLU A 143 -9.18 20.85 -15.99
C GLU A 143 -10.35 21.56 -15.32
N ASN A 144 -10.95 20.94 -14.30
CA ASN A 144 -12.09 21.47 -13.58
C ASN A 144 -12.22 20.81 -12.19
N MET A 145 -13.02 21.41 -11.33
CA MET A 145 -13.29 20.93 -9.97
C MET A 145 -13.98 19.55 -9.94
N TYR A 146 -14.76 19.20 -10.97
CA TYR A 146 -15.49 17.91 -11.02
C TYR A 146 -14.53 16.72 -11.07
N THR A 147 -13.41 16.83 -11.77
CA THR A 147 -12.37 15.78 -11.80
C THR A 147 -11.86 15.47 -10.39
N GLY A 148 -11.60 16.49 -9.60
CA GLY A 148 -11.17 16.32 -8.21
C GLY A 148 -12.26 15.71 -7.31
N ILE A 149 -13.51 16.13 -7.47
CA ILE A 149 -14.65 15.56 -6.73
C ILE A 149 -14.80 14.07 -7.04
N ILE A 150 -14.73 13.68 -8.32
CA ILE A 150 -14.80 12.27 -8.72
C ILE A 150 -13.68 11.47 -8.05
N GLN A 151 -12.46 11.97 -8.01
CA GLN A 151 -11.33 11.31 -7.37
C GLN A 151 -11.56 11.09 -5.87
N ILE A 152 -12.07 12.09 -5.15
CA ILE A 152 -12.42 11.96 -3.72
C ILE A 152 -13.49 10.88 -3.54
N ILE A 153 -14.56 10.89 -4.37
CA ILE A 153 -15.62 9.88 -4.30
C ILE A 153 -15.06 8.48 -4.54
N VAL A 154 -14.25 8.29 -5.57
CA VAL A 154 -13.63 7.00 -5.89
C VAL A 154 -12.76 6.52 -4.72
N MET A 155 -11.95 7.40 -4.13
CA MET A 155 -11.11 7.05 -2.98
C MET A 155 -11.92 6.69 -1.74
N LEU A 156 -13.07 7.34 -1.49
CA LEU A 156 -13.99 6.97 -0.42
C LEU A 156 -14.59 5.58 -0.65
N ILE A 157 -15.02 5.27 -1.87
CA ILE A 157 -15.55 3.94 -2.21
C ILE A 157 -14.48 2.88 -1.95
N ILE A 158 -13.25 3.08 -2.45
CA ILE A 158 -12.14 2.14 -2.27
C ILE A 158 -11.80 1.96 -0.78
N ALA A 159 -11.82 3.04 0.00
CA ALA A 159 -11.58 2.98 1.43
C ALA A 159 -12.63 2.12 2.16
N ILE A 160 -13.89 2.27 1.79
CA ILE A 160 -15.01 1.48 2.32
C ILE A 160 -14.85 0.01 1.92
N ASP A 161 -14.60 -0.27 0.65
CA ASP A 161 -14.43 -1.64 0.13
C ASP A 161 -13.23 -2.34 0.75
N SER A 162 -12.11 -1.66 0.90
CA SER A 162 -10.90 -2.16 1.57
C SER A 162 -11.19 -2.52 3.03
N TYR A 163 -11.95 -1.71 3.75
CA TYR A 163 -12.37 -2.01 5.13
C TYR A 163 -13.23 -3.28 5.21
N TYR A 164 -14.28 -3.38 4.38
CA TYR A 164 -15.16 -4.55 4.38
C TYR A 164 -14.42 -5.82 3.95
N THR A 165 -13.54 -5.73 2.97
CA THR A 165 -12.67 -6.84 2.53
C THR A 165 -11.79 -7.32 3.67
N SER A 166 -11.09 -6.42 4.36
CA SER A 166 -10.23 -6.74 5.50
C SER A 166 -11.03 -7.41 6.64
N ARG A 167 -12.21 -6.89 6.96
CA ARG A 167 -13.09 -7.44 7.98
C ARG A 167 -13.59 -8.84 7.62
N THR A 168 -13.96 -9.06 6.36
CA THR A 168 -14.43 -10.37 5.87
C THR A 168 -13.30 -11.39 5.88
N LEU A 169 -12.10 -11.02 5.44
CA LEU A 169 -10.92 -11.89 5.49
C LEU A 169 -10.60 -12.32 6.93
N ASN A 170 -10.66 -11.38 7.88
CA ASN A 170 -10.43 -11.70 9.30
C ASN A 170 -11.46 -12.70 9.82
N ARG A 171 -12.75 -12.48 9.55
CA ARG A 171 -13.82 -13.41 9.96
C ARG A 171 -13.62 -14.80 9.37
N ASN A 172 -13.32 -14.88 8.07
CA ASN A 172 -13.09 -16.14 7.39
C ASN A 172 -11.88 -16.90 7.96
N MET A 173 -10.82 -16.17 8.32
CA MET A 173 -9.64 -16.76 8.93
C MET A 173 -9.95 -17.31 10.33
N GLN A 174 -10.68 -16.56 11.15
CA GLN A 174 -11.11 -17.02 12.48
C GLN A 174 -12.00 -18.27 12.40
N SER A 175 -12.99 -18.27 11.49
CA SER A 175 -13.86 -19.44 11.29
C SER A 175 -13.10 -20.70 10.84
N ARG A 176 -12.07 -20.53 9.99
CA ARG A 176 -11.21 -21.66 9.58
C ARG A 176 -10.36 -22.21 10.73
N LEU A 177 -9.82 -21.33 11.57
CA LEU A 177 -9.05 -21.72 12.75
C LEU A 177 -9.93 -22.48 13.75
N GLN A 178 -11.14 -21.98 14.00
CA GLN A 178 -12.09 -22.64 14.89
C GLN A 178 -12.43 -24.05 14.40
N ARG A 179 -12.80 -24.21 13.14
CA ARG A 179 -13.09 -25.54 12.54
C ARG A 179 -11.89 -26.50 12.60
N ALA A 180 -10.68 -25.96 12.39
CA ALA A 180 -9.47 -26.79 12.49
C ALA A 180 -9.20 -27.27 13.91
N ASN A 181 -9.51 -26.45 14.93
CA ASN A 181 -9.39 -26.84 16.34
C ASN A 181 -10.46 -27.86 16.73
N GLU A 182 -11.73 -27.66 16.34
CA GLU A 182 -12.83 -28.58 16.58
C GLU A 182 -12.53 -29.98 15.98
N SER A 183 -12.07 -30.02 14.70
CA SER A 183 -11.68 -31.28 14.05
C SER A 183 -10.48 -31.98 14.72
N ARG A 184 -9.64 -31.25 15.39
CA ARG A 184 -8.50 -31.78 16.13
C ARG A 184 -8.93 -32.41 17.46
N GLU A 185 -9.82 -31.73 18.19
CA GLU A 185 -10.42 -32.22 19.44
C GLU A 185 -11.27 -33.47 19.20
N GLU A 186 -11.98 -33.58 18.06
CA GLU A 186 -12.75 -34.79 17.70
C GLU A 186 -11.86 -35.98 17.32
N SER A 187 -10.58 -35.76 17.00
CA SER A 187 -9.64 -36.80 16.57
C SER A 187 -8.74 -37.33 17.71
N GLU A 188 -8.75 -36.71 18.88
CA GLU A 188 -8.06 -37.14 20.10
C GLU A 188 -8.98 -37.96 21.01
#